data_9a4e17fbe3a76d41a605f92f0fb73de0
#
_entry.id   9a4e17fbe3a76d41a605f92f0fb73de0
#
_cell.length_a   1.000
_cell.length_b   1.000
_cell.length_c   1.000
_cell.angle_alpha   90.00
_cell.angle_beta   90.00
_cell.angle_gamma   90.00
#
_symmetry.space_group_name_H-M   'P 1'
#
loop_
_entity.id
_entity.type
_entity.pdbx_description
1 polymer ?
#
loop_
_entity_poly.entity_id
_entity_poly.type
_entity_poly.pdbx_seq_one_letter_code
_entity_poly.pdbx_strand_id
1 'polypeptide(L)'
;MIKELRIISGPVSISQFNLNRLRENDPQILTACPNPPPEAVKAGKAIPVPMGEFSIDIILDKLPSDFYPDLVQMSARNMHFMPRGLDKLTCPKVMKIGDTFHWGDESLSGMIRYCQSFDCDYHWVYQGVQHLHFFVEAGLKNVFWLPGTPVIEHYVPQKKEAKSYDIIFRGSQSSLHVYRSNLLKFLQDNGVKIDISRKPYLESLEDYSKSRIVLNCGLNGDTNRRIFEVLMAGGLLLTDRLSPQSGLFSLFEEGVHLECYDSENELLDKIEFYLKHPEQAEKIAIAGHQKLIDCYSQQAIQQKLYRYILQGEIEPPFRLEHDTRVLHINQPIDEKKFVIRLKIYELIQEIHRLNSRIKLLYWKGRNKELLSDLADLPRLDITYANTTEALADVKTWCSKVEVKDQVQLQSLPLELTGGKQFQMVMVDLPDKLLSIKELLVEIEPQLPESGFLLVVGKATIFTKVMLSILARWSGLLPIRICAANSHHQLGVGACLVYQKLTRPSQAHLVKSTPKLFVPKLSLKAKVSQGLSSLPLVNWTKTLIRNSGLIKN
;
A
#
# COMPACT_ATOMS: atom_id res chain seq x y z
N MET A 1 -4.44 -26.30 25.52
CA MET A 1 -5.35 -25.42 24.71
C MET A 1 -4.80 -24.01 24.80
N ILE A 2 -4.45 -23.39 23.65
CA ILE A 2 -3.88 -22.04 23.61
C ILE A 2 -4.95 -21.02 23.95
N LYS A 3 -4.63 -20.04 24.82
CA LYS A 3 -5.51 -18.93 25.21
C LYS A 3 -5.01 -17.64 24.55
N GLU A 4 -5.80 -17.08 23.64
CA GLU A 4 -5.46 -15.86 22.90
C GLU A 4 -6.37 -14.71 23.29
N LEU A 5 -5.78 -13.58 23.69
CA LEU A 5 -6.49 -12.32 23.88
C LEU A 5 -6.31 -11.43 22.65
N ARG A 6 -7.41 -11.09 21.96
CA ARG A 6 -7.42 -10.16 20.83
C ARG A 6 -7.89 -8.79 21.27
N ILE A 7 -7.09 -7.76 21.01
CA ILE A 7 -7.42 -6.36 21.29
C ILE A 7 -7.54 -5.63 19.94
N ILE A 8 -8.76 -5.37 19.48
CA ILE A 8 -9.00 -4.88 18.11
C ILE A 8 -9.94 -3.67 18.08
N SER A 9 -9.66 -2.73 17.19
CA SER A 9 -10.37 -1.43 17.08
C SER A 9 -11.60 -1.45 16.18
N GLY A 10 -11.86 -2.53 15.47
CA GLY A 10 -12.91 -2.56 14.45
C GLY A 10 -14.23 -3.12 14.93
N PRO A 11 -15.32 -2.84 14.21
CA PRO A 11 -16.56 -3.56 14.40
C PRO A 11 -16.32 -5.04 14.10
N VAL A 12 -16.73 -5.89 15.00
CA VAL A 12 -16.61 -7.35 14.87
C VAL A 12 -17.99 -7.91 14.65
N SER A 13 -18.22 -8.58 13.53
CA SER A 13 -19.50 -9.25 13.29
C SER A 13 -19.64 -10.49 14.17
N ILE A 14 -20.88 -10.87 14.49
CA ILE A 14 -21.17 -12.04 15.31
C ILE A 14 -20.53 -13.32 14.75
N SER A 15 -20.44 -13.44 13.43
CA SER A 15 -19.82 -14.58 12.75
C SER A 15 -18.32 -14.74 13.07
N GLN A 16 -17.62 -13.67 13.44
CA GLN A 16 -16.19 -13.71 13.80
C GLN A 16 -15.93 -14.30 15.18
N PHE A 17 -16.97 -14.44 16.03
CA PHE A 17 -16.83 -15.02 17.37
C PHE A 17 -17.00 -16.52 17.39
N ASN A 18 -17.35 -17.16 16.28
CA ASN A 18 -17.54 -18.63 16.15
C ASN A 18 -18.33 -19.24 17.32
N LEU A 19 -19.48 -18.62 17.66
CA LEU A 19 -20.26 -19.02 18.84
C LEU A 19 -20.73 -20.49 18.81
N ASN A 20 -20.80 -21.11 17.62
CA ASN A 20 -21.38 -22.43 17.43
C ASN A 20 -20.35 -23.52 17.06
N ARG A 21 -19.05 -23.25 17.13
CA ARG A 21 -18.01 -24.19 16.68
C ARG A 21 -16.80 -24.14 17.62
N LEU A 22 -16.82 -24.98 18.62
CA LEU A 22 -15.62 -25.37 19.38
C LEU A 22 -15.30 -26.81 18.93
N ARG A 23 -14.21 -26.99 18.17
CA ARG A 23 -13.55 -28.29 18.07
C ARG A 23 -12.72 -28.48 19.33
N GLU A 24 -12.54 -29.70 19.79
CA GLU A 24 -11.84 -30.00 21.06
C GLU A 24 -10.45 -29.35 21.19
N ASN A 25 -9.79 -29.06 20.07
CA ASN A 25 -8.43 -28.46 20.03
C ASN A 25 -8.40 -27.02 19.56
N ASP A 26 -9.54 -26.35 19.40
CA ASP A 26 -9.55 -24.96 18.99
C ASP A 26 -8.99 -24.05 20.09
N PRO A 27 -8.25 -23.01 19.75
CA PRO A 27 -7.75 -22.05 20.74
C PRO A 27 -8.92 -21.34 21.41
N GLN A 28 -8.77 -21.09 22.72
CA GLN A 28 -9.71 -20.25 23.46
C GLN A 28 -9.42 -18.78 23.15
N ILE A 29 -10.28 -18.15 22.34
CA ILE A 29 -10.11 -16.75 21.92
C ILE A 29 -11.08 -15.85 22.66
N LEU A 30 -10.55 -14.83 23.33
CA LEU A 30 -11.31 -13.76 23.94
C LEU A 30 -10.99 -12.45 23.21
N THR A 31 -12.01 -11.70 22.82
CA THR A 31 -11.82 -10.48 22.02
C THR A 31 -12.26 -9.24 22.78
N ALA A 32 -11.35 -8.31 23.03
CA ALA A 32 -11.64 -6.98 23.54
C ALA A 32 -11.80 -6.00 22.35
N CYS A 33 -12.98 -5.42 22.20
CA CYS A 33 -13.25 -4.50 21.10
C CYS A 33 -14.35 -3.47 21.48
N PRO A 34 -14.39 -2.31 20.78
CA PRO A 34 -15.50 -1.37 20.91
C PRO A 34 -16.80 -1.97 20.36
N ASN A 35 -17.90 -1.76 21.08
CA ASN A 35 -19.24 -2.16 20.67
C ASN A 35 -19.36 -3.61 20.16
N PRO A 36 -18.91 -4.63 20.93
CA PRO A 36 -19.08 -6.01 20.53
C PRO A 36 -20.57 -6.39 20.49
N PRO A 37 -20.96 -7.38 19.65
CA PRO A 37 -22.31 -7.89 19.67
C PRO A 37 -22.72 -8.38 21.05
N PRO A 38 -23.94 -8.04 21.55
CA PRO A 38 -24.40 -8.43 22.88
C PRO A 38 -24.34 -9.93 23.14
N GLU A 39 -24.63 -10.74 22.12
CA GLU A 39 -24.57 -12.19 22.18
C GLU A 39 -23.15 -12.70 22.43
N ALA A 40 -22.13 -12.06 21.84
CA ALA A 40 -20.73 -12.42 22.07
C ALA A 40 -20.29 -12.08 23.51
N VAL A 41 -20.77 -10.96 24.05
CA VAL A 41 -20.52 -10.59 25.44
C VAL A 41 -21.19 -11.58 26.40
N LYS A 42 -22.48 -11.91 26.14
CA LYS A 42 -23.25 -12.88 26.93
C LYS A 42 -22.62 -14.29 26.90
N ALA A 43 -22.03 -14.67 25.78
CA ALA A 43 -21.32 -15.93 25.61
C ALA A 43 -19.90 -15.93 26.22
N GLY A 44 -19.46 -14.84 26.85
CA GLY A 44 -18.11 -14.73 27.42
C GLY A 44 -16.98 -14.71 26.37
N LYS A 45 -17.30 -14.38 25.12
CA LYS A 45 -16.33 -14.34 23.99
C LYS A 45 -15.81 -12.94 23.70
N ALA A 46 -16.46 -11.91 24.24
CA ALA A 46 -16.10 -10.51 24.00
C ALA A 46 -16.09 -9.68 25.28
N ILE A 47 -15.13 -8.76 25.36
CA ILE A 47 -15.04 -7.72 26.39
C ILE A 47 -15.26 -6.36 25.73
N PRO A 48 -16.29 -5.60 26.12
CA PRO A 48 -16.47 -4.24 25.63
C PRO A 48 -15.42 -3.30 26.20
N VAL A 49 -14.74 -2.56 25.32
CA VAL A 49 -13.76 -1.52 25.66
C VAL A 49 -14.13 -0.20 24.97
N PRO A 50 -13.70 0.96 25.50
CA PRO A 50 -13.95 2.23 24.84
C PRO A 50 -13.14 2.37 23.54
N MET A 51 -13.63 3.20 22.62
CA MET A 51 -12.80 3.74 21.54
C MET A 51 -11.94 4.87 22.12
N GLY A 52 -10.73 5.01 21.63
CA GLY A 52 -9.80 6.04 22.09
C GLY A 52 -8.68 5.46 22.96
N GLU A 53 -8.15 6.30 23.86
CA GLU A 53 -7.13 5.89 24.83
C GLU A 53 -7.80 5.31 26.08
N PHE A 54 -7.32 4.15 26.54
CA PHE A 54 -7.85 3.50 27.74
C PHE A 54 -6.80 2.61 28.41
N SER A 55 -6.97 2.37 29.72
CA SER A 55 -6.12 1.43 30.44
C SER A 55 -6.48 -0.02 30.14
N ILE A 56 -5.47 -0.88 29.99
CA ILE A 56 -5.63 -2.33 29.85
C ILE A 56 -6.38 -2.95 31.05
N ASP A 57 -6.39 -2.27 32.22
CA ASP A 57 -7.07 -2.75 33.42
C ASP A 57 -8.56 -3.02 33.18
N ILE A 58 -9.19 -2.24 32.31
CA ILE A 58 -10.58 -2.48 31.87
C ILE A 58 -10.78 -3.87 31.29
N ILE A 59 -9.74 -4.44 30.66
CA ILE A 59 -9.77 -5.80 30.13
C ILE A 59 -9.41 -6.77 31.24
N LEU A 60 -8.31 -6.52 31.97
CA LEU A 60 -7.81 -7.42 33.03
C LEU A 60 -8.85 -7.72 34.10
N ASP A 61 -9.60 -6.69 34.52
CA ASP A 61 -10.66 -6.83 35.54
C ASP A 61 -11.86 -7.68 35.06
N LYS A 62 -11.98 -7.90 33.77
CA LYS A 62 -13.08 -8.66 33.14
C LYS A 62 -12.65 -10.02 32.61
N LEU A 63 -11.37 -10.35 32.69
CA LEU A 63 -10.92 -11.69 32.33
C LEU A 63 -11.51 -12.74 33.25
N PRO A 64 -11.93 -13.89 32.72
CA PRO A 64 -12.26 -15.04 33.58
C PRO A 64 -11.07 -15.41 34.47
N SER A 65 -11.33 -15.84 35.72
CA SER A 65 -10.29 -16.14 36.72
C SER A 65 -9.30 -17.23 36.28
N ASP A 66 -9.71 -18.07 35.35
CA ASP A 66 -8.90 -19.14 34.76
C ASP A 66 -8.29 -18.76 33.41
N PHE A 67 -8.54 -17.53 32.89
CA PHE A 67 -8.04 -17.09 31.62
C PHE A 67 -6.73 -16.28 31.73
N TYR A 68 -5.63 -16.97 31.57
CA TYR A 68 -4.30 -16.36 31.45
C TYR A 68 -3.89 -16.46 29.98
N PRO A 69 -3.77 -15.35 29.23
CA PRO A 69 -3.44 -15.42 27.81
C PRO A 69 -2.01 -15.92 27.59
N ASP A 70 -1.85 -16.88 26.68
CA ASP A 70 -0.55 -17.32 26.18
C ASP A 70 -0.02 -16.36 25.10
N LEU A 71 -0.92 -15.58 24.50
CA LEU A 71 -0.63 -14.63 23.43
C LEU A 71 -1.63 -13.48 23.43
N VAL A 72 -1.13 -12.26 23.20
CA VAL A 72 -1.97 -11.09 22.92
C VAL A 72 -1.78 -10.67 21.46
N GLN A 73 -2.86 -10.60 20.71
CA GLN A 73 -2.87 -10.07 19.35
C GLN A 73 -3.56 -8.70 19.30
N MET A 74 -2.84 -7.69 18.85
CA MET A 74 -3.37 -6.38 18.54
C MET A 74 -3.52 -6.21 17.04
N SER A 75 -4.31 -5.22 16.59
CA SER A 75 -4.49 -4.95 15.15
C SER A 75 -4.33 -3.47 14.86
N ALA A 76 -3.40 -3.13 13.96
CA ALA A 76 -3.19 -1.78 13.47
C ALA A 76 -4.28 -1.42 12.44
N ARG A 77 -5.47 -1.05 12.93
CA ARG A 77 -6.63 -0.69 12.08
C ARG A 77 -7.09 0.76 12.26
N ASN A 78 -6.87 1.34 13.43
CA ASN A 78 -7.34 2.68 13.75
C ASN A 78 -6.36 3.37 14.71
N MET A 79 -5.78 4.48 14.28
CA MET A 79 -4.79 5.24 15.05
C MET A 79 -5.34 5.85 16.36
N HIS A 80 -6.65 5.96 16.48
CA HIS A 80 -7.27 6.48 17.70
C HIS A 80 -7.54 5.43 18.75
N PHE A 81 -7.29 4.16 18.48
CA PHE A 81 -7.48 3.06 19.42
C PHE A 81 -6.18 2.74 20.14
N MET A 82 -6.03 3.24 21.36
CA MET A 82 -4.77 3.30 22.09
C MET A 82 -4.87 2.65 23.48
N PRO A 83 -4.83 1.31 23.57
CA PRO A 83 -4.72 0.63 24.86
C PRO A 83 -3.37 0.96 25.53
N ARG A 84 -3.39 1.31 26.82
CA ARG A 84 -2.21 1.64 27.63
C ARG A 84 -2.00 0.61 28.74
N GLY A 85 -0.73 0.41 29.12
CA GLY A 85 -0.38 -0.54 30.17
C GLY A 85 -0.24 -1.99 29.69
N LEU A 86 0.08 -2.20 28.41
CA LEU A 86 0.32 -3.54 27.85
C LEU A 86 1.50 -4.28 28.47
N ASP A 87 2.40 -3.56 29.13
CA ASP A 87 3.51 -4.08 29.92
C ASP A 87 3.05 -4.95 31.10
N LYS A 88 1.80 -4.78 31.59
CA LYS A 88 1.17 -5.64 32.59
C LYS A 88 0.92 -7.07 32.12
N LEU A 89 0.92 -7.28 30.79
CA LEU A 89 0.79 -8.59 30.15
C LEU A 89 2.18 -9.18 29.92
N THR A 90 2.45 -10.34 30.54
CA THR A 90 3.77 -11.00 30.47
C THR A 90 3.94 -11.94 29.29
N CYS A 91 2.85 -12.29 28.60
CA CYS A 91 2.87 -13.13 27.42
C CYS A 91 3.30 -12.33 26.15
N PRO A 92 3.73 -13.03 25.08
CA PRO A 92 4.07 -12.39 23.81
C PRO A 92 2.93 -11.53 23.25
N LYS A 93 3.30 -10.35 22.75
CA LYS A 93 2.39 -9.38 22.13
C LYS A 93 2.69 -9.25 20.65
N VAL A 94 1.69 -9.47 19.81
CA VAL A 94 1.77 -9.44 18.35
C VAL A 94 0.94 -8.29 17.80
N MET A 95 1.58 -7.39 17.07
CA MET A 95 0.88 -6.37 16.29
C MET A 95 0.59 -6.91 14.89
N LYS A 96 -0.69 -7.15 14.59
CA LYS A 96 -1.15 -7.55 13.26
C LYS A 96 -1.30 -6.32 12.37
N ILE A 97 -0.55 -6.28 11.26
CA ILE A 97 -0.46 -5.17 10.32
C ILE A 97 -1.08 -5.61 9.00
N GLY A 98 -2.13 -4.89 8.55
CA GLY A 98 -2.77 -5.12 7.26
C GLY A 98 -2.96 -3.83 6.50
N ASP A 99 -3.44 -3.92 5.28
CA ASP A 99 -3.73 -2.81 4.35
C ASP A 99 -2.82 -1.57 4.52
N THR A 100 -1.54 -1.76 4.30
CA THR A 100 -0.50 -0.74 4.43
C THR A 100 -0.64 0.41 3.43
N PHE A 101 -1.59 0.31 2.50
CA PHE A 101 -1.84 1.28 1.44
C PHE A 101 -2.95 2.28 1.73
N HIS A 102 -3.90 1.95 2.62
CA HIS A 102 -5.12 2.75 2.85
C HIS A 102 -5.38 3.02 4.33
N TRP A 103 -4.37 3.49 5.05
CA TRP A 103 -4.49 3.75 6.47
C TRP A 103 -4.62 5.25 6.79
N GLY A 104 -5.84 5.76 6.70
CA GLY A 104 -6.15 7.17 6.97
C GLY A 104 -5.43 8.16 6.03
N ASP A 105 -5.18 9.35 6.53
CA ASP A 105 -4.52 10.44 5.79
C ASP A 105 -3.00 10.25 5.68
N GLU A 106 -2.43 9.37 6.49
CA GLU A 106 -1.00 9.05 6.55
C GLU A 106 -0.80 7.54 6.43
N SER A 107 -0.81 7.01 5.23
CA SER A 107 -0.81 5.58 4.95
C SER A 107 0.25 4.77 5.75
N LEU A 108 1.41 4.57 5.15
CA LEU A 108 2.45 3.69 5.70
C LEU A 108 3.18 4.35 6.87
N SER A 109 3.56 5.63 6.76
CA SER A 109 4.25 6.36 7.83
C SER A 109 3.39 6.52 9.09
N GLY A 110 2.08 6.71 8.93
CA GLY A 110 1.14 6.74 10.05
C GLY A 110 1.04 5.39 10.75
N MET A 111 0.96 4.32 9.99
CA MET A 111 0.91 2.95 10.51
C MET A 111 2.21 2.58 11.26
N ILE A 112 3.37 2.94 10.71
CA ILE A 112 4.66 2.74 11.36
C ILE A 112 4.69 3.44 12.73
N ARG A 113 4.33 4.74 12.80
CA ARG A 113 4.28 5.48 14.06
C ARG A 113 3.29 4.88 15.06
N TYR A 114 2.16 4.41 14.58
CA TYR A 114 1.20 3.70 15.42
C TYR A 114 1.82 2.43 16.02
N CYS A 115 2.46 1.60 15.22
CA CYS A 115 3.13 0.39 15.71
C CYS A 115 4.25 0.72 16.71
N GLN A 116 5.03 1.79 16.47
CA GLN A 116 6.07 2.25 17.39
C GLN A 116 5.53 2.78 18.73
N SER A 117 4.23 3.10 18.82
CA SER A 117 3.59 3.54 20.07
C SER A 117 3.38 2.41 21.08
N PHE A 118 3.61 1.17 20.68
CA PHE A 118 3.40 -0.02 21.50
C PHE A 118 4.69 -0.85 21.59
N ASP A 119 4.98 -1.38 22.76
CA ASP A 119 6.06 -2.35 22.95
C ASP A 119 5.54 -3.75 22.65
N CYS A 120 5.38 -4.05 21.36
CA CYS A 120 5.05 -5.39 20.88
C CYS A 120 6.31 -6.19 20.60
N ASP A 121 6.26 -7.50 20.92
CA ASP A 121 7.37 -8.42 20.73
C ASP A 121 7.51 -8.84 19.27
N TYR A 122 6.38 -8.90 18.53
CA TYR A 122 6.29 -9.33 17.14
C TYR A 122 5.42 -8.39 16.31
N HIS A 123 5.76 -8.24 15.03
CA HIS A 123 5.00 -7.44 14.07
C HIS A 123 4.66 -8.29 12.85
N TRP A 124 3.41 -8.72 12.78
CA TRP A 124 2.89 -9.60 11.75
C TRP A 124 2.28 -8.80 10.60
N VAL A 125 3.01 -8.67 9.49
CA VAL A 125 2.48 -8.12 8.23
C VAL A 125 1.73 -9.23 7.51
N TYR A 126 0.41 -9.11 7.37
CA TYR A 126 -0.39 -10.12 6.67
C TYR A 126 -0.81 -9.71 5.27
N GLN A 127 -0.77 -8.42 4.95
CA GLN A 127 -1.03 -7.86 3.62
C GLN A 127 -0.04 -6.73 3.34
N GLY A 128 0.40 -6.61 2.07
CA GLY A 128 1.40 -5.60 1.70
C GLY A 128 2.82 -6.01 2.12
N VAL A 129 3.20 -7.25 1.85
CA VAL A 129 4.54 -7.79 2.15
C VAL A 129 5.66 -6.98 1.51
N GLN A 130 5.42 -6.33 0.37
CA GLN A 130 6.38 -5.43 -0.27
C GLN A 130 6.76 -4.22 0.61
N HIS A 131 6.00 -3.93 1.66
CA HIS A 131 6.32 -2.90 2.65
C HIS A 131 7.04 -3.42 3.90
N LEU A 132 7.30 -4.71 3.99
CA LEU A 132 7.89 -5.34 5.18
C LEU A 132 9.21 -4.67 5.58
N HIS A 133 10.06 -4.36 4.61
CA HIS A 133 11.35 -3.71 4.84
C HIS A 133 11.21 -2.33 5.51
N PHE A 134 10.16 -1.56 5.25
CA PHE A 134 9.94 -0.27 5.92
C PHE A 134 9.69 -0.41 7.41
N PHE A 135 9.00 -1.47 7.82
CA PHE A 135 8.78 -1.76 9.25
C PHE A 135 10.06 -2.19 9.94
N VAL A 136 10.90 -3.01 9.27
CA VAL A 136 12.22 -3.40 9.77
C VAL A 136 13.12 -2.18 9.89
N GLU A 137 13.19 -1.33 8.87
CA GLU A 137 13.99 -0.11 8.85
C GLU A 137 13.55 0.90 9.92
N ALA A 138 12.26 0.92 10.26
CA ALA A 138 11.73 1.73 11.34
C ALA A 138 12.08 1.21 12.74
N GLY A 139 12.81 0.09 12.85
CA GLY A 139 13.26 -0.49 14.11
C GLY A 139 12.21 -1.31 14.86
N LEU A 140 11.15 -1.77 14.18
CA LEU A 140 10.19 -2.65 14.80
C LEU A 140 10.78 -4.05 15.02
N LYS A 141 10.45 -4.67 16.16
CA LYS A 141 11.00 -5.97 16.56
C LYS A 141 10.30 -7.12 15.81
N ASN A 142 11.05 -8.16 15.46
CA ASN A 142 10.53 -9.41 14.92
C ASN A 142 9.42 -9.20 13.87
N VAL A 143 9.74 -8.39 12.83
CA VAL A 143 8.83 -8.15 11.71
C VAL A 143 8.84 -9.37 10.80
N PHE A 144 7.66 -9.91 10.48
CA PHE A 144 7.53 -11.06 9.60
C PHE A 144 6.28 -10.98 8.74
N TRP A 145 6.31 -11.66 7.61
CA TRP A 145 5.14 -11.84 6.77
C TRP A 145 4.61 -13.27 6.86
N LEU A 146 3.34 -13.36 7.09
CA LEU A 146 2.57 -14.58 6.96
C LEU A 146 1.23 -14.18 6.33
N PRO A 147 0.88 -14.68 5.13
CA PRO A 147 -0.34 -14.29 4.45
C PRO A 147 -1.55 -14.68 5.29
N GLY A 148 -2.52 -13.80 5.38
CA GLY A 148 -3.67 -14.13 6.21
C GLY A 148 -4.73 -13.07 6.14
N THR A 149 -5.52 -13.13 5.09
CA THR A 149 -6.84 -12.52 5.19
C THR A 149 -7.76 -13.53 5.87
N PRO A 150 -8.63 -13.10 6.80
CA PRO A 150 -9.63 -13.98 7.37
C PRO A 150 -10.63 -14.34 6.27
N VAL A 151 -10.41 -15.46 5.62
CA VAL A 151 -11.37 -16.08 4.72
C VAL A 151 -12.18 -17.04 5.57
N ILE A 152 -13.50 -16.98 5.47
CA ILE A 152 -14.38 -17.84 6.26
C ILE A 152 -14.15 -19.28 5.80
N GLU A 153 -13.60 -20.11 6.70
CA GLU A 153 -13.23 -21.52 6.45
C GLU A 153 -14.39 -22.43 6.06
N HIS A 154 -15.59 -21.93 6.15
CA HIS A 154 -16.77 -22.76 6.05
C HIS A 154 -17.56 -22.55 4.76
N TYR A 155 -17.01 -21.77 3.85
CA TYR A 155 -17.55 -21.72 2.52
C TYR A 155 -17.06 -22.96 1.75
N VAL A 156 -17.72 -24.07 1.99
CA VAL A 156 -17.65 -25.21 1.08
C VAL A 156 -18.63 -24.87 -0.04
N PRO A 157 -18.18 -24.76 -1.31
CA PRO A 157 -19.11 -24.64 -2.43
C PRO A 157 -20.11 -25.78 -2.33
N GLN A 158 -21.38 -25.44 -2.05
CA GLN A 158 -22.40 -26.45 -2.01
C GLN A 158 -22.51 -27.06 -3.40
N LYS A 159 -22.34 -28.35 -3.52
CA LYS A 159 -22.46 -29.16 -4.75
C LYS A 159 -22.11 -28.40 -6.04
N LYS A 160 -21.44 -29.03 -6.97
CA LYS A 160 -21.12 -28.52 -8.31
C LYS A 160 -22.33 -27.81 -8.95
N GLU A 161 -22.56 -26.53 -8.55
CA GLU A 161 -23.65 -25.73 -9.09
C GLU A 161 -23.33 -25.39 -10.55
N ALA A 162 -24.36 -25.35 -11.38
CA ALA A 162 -24.20 -24.88 -12.74
C ALA A 162 -23.65 -23.45 -12.75
N LYS A 163 -22.61 -23.21 -13.52
CA LYS A 163 -22.00 -21.87 -13.62
C LYS A 163 -23.02 -20.90 -14.21
N SER A 164 -23.38 -19.87 -13.42
CA SER A 164 -24.38 -18.87 -13.77
C SER A 164 -23.78 -17.64 -14.46
N TYR A 165 -22.47 -17.44 -14.31
CA TYR A 165 -21.74 -16.31 -14.87
C TYR A 165 -20.55 -16.79 -15.71
N ASP A 166 -20.33 -16.18 -16.87
CA ASP A 166 -19.13 -16.42 -17.65
C ASP A 166 -17.93 -15.73 -17.00
N ILE A 167 -18.04 -14.44 -16.75
CA ILE A 167 -17.01 -13.66 -16.07
C ILE A 167 -17.62 -12.62 -15.13
N ILE A 168 -17.04 -12.48 -13.95
CA ILE A 168 -17.48 -11.49 -12.97
C ILE A 168 -16.33 -10.67 -12.40
N PHE A 169 -16.67 -9.46 -11.94
CA PHE A 169 -15.86 -8.65 -11.07
C PHE A 169 -16.69 -8.18 -9.87
N ARG A 170 -16.25 -8.48 -8.65
CA ARG A 170 -16.89 -8.01 -7.41
C ARG A 170 -15.96 -7.02 -6.71
N GLY A 171 -16.34 -5.75 -6.66
CA GLY A 171 -15.54 -4.72 -6.01
C GLY A 171 -16.00 -3.30 -6.32
N SER A 172 -15.35 -2.32 -5.68
CA SER A 172 -15.69 -0.92 -5.91
C SER A 172 -15.19 -0.43 -7.27
N GLN A 173 -16.05 0.34 -7.94
CA GLN A 173 -15.70 1.18 -9.08
C GLN A 173 -15.63 2.61 -8.56
N SER A 174 -14.45 3.08 -8.25
CA SER A 174 -14.22 4.43 -7.76
C SER A 174 -13.38 5.20 -8.77
N SER A 175 -13.66 6.48 -8.92
CA SER A 175 -12.80 7.40 -9.71
C SER A 175 -11.38 7.51 -9.16
N LEU A 176 -11.14 7.03 -7.94
CA LEU A 176 -9.81 6.91 -7.34
C LEU A 176 -9.02 5.69 -7.87
N HIS A 177 -9.65 4.84 -8.67
CA HIS A 177 -9.07 3.61 -9.21
C HIS A 177 -9.11 3.63 -10.74
N VAL A 178 -8.43 4.60 -11.31
CA VAL A 178 -8.48 4.91 -12.75
C VAL A 178 -8.13 3.70 -13.60
N TYR A 179 -7.05 2.99 -13.29
CA TYR A 179 -6.65 1.81 -14.07
C TYR A 179 -7.74 0.72 -14.09
N ARG A 180 -8.29 0.37 -12.93
CA ARG A 180 -9.36 -0.63 -12.84
C ARG A 180 -10.58 -0.23 -13.65
N SER A 181 -10.98 1.03 -13.55
CA SER A 181 -12.13 1.54 -14.30
C SER A 181 -11.90 1.48 -15.80
N ASN A 182 -10.70 1.84 -16.26
CA ASN A 182 -10.31 1.76 -17.66
C ASN A 182 -10.26 0.30 -18.14
N LEU A 183 -9.71 -0.61 -17.35
CA LEU A 183 -9.63 -2.04 -17.67
C LEU A 183 -11.03 -2.66 -17.83
N LEU A 184 -11.93 -2.39 -16.89
CA LEU A 184 -13.31 -2.90 -16.95
C LEU A 184 -14.06 -2.33 -18.16
N LYS A 185 -13.87 -1.05 -18.46
CA LYS A 185 -14.43 -0.42 -19.64
C LYS A 185 -13.86 -1.03 -20.92
N PHE A 186 -12.53 -1.23 -20.99
CA PHE A 186 -11.87 -1.88 -22.13
C PHE A 186 -12.48 -3.25 -22.42
N LEU A 187 -12.73 -4.08 -21.42
CA LEU A 187 -13.39 -5.38 -21.61
C LEU A 187 -14.79 -5.23 -22.20
N GLN A 188 -15.58 -4.29 -21.69
CA GLN A 188 -16.94 -4.04 -22.18
C GLN A 188 -16.92 -3.51 -23.62
N ASP A 189 -16.02 -2.57 -23.94
CA ASP A 189 -15.85 -2.00 -25.28
C ASP A 189 -15.41 -3.08 -26.31
N ASN A 190 -14.72 -4.14 -25.87
CA ASN A 190 -14.35 -5.31 -26.68
C ASN A 190 -15.38 -6.45 -26.62
N GLY A 191 -16.59 -6.20 -26.17
CA GLY A 191 -17.70 -7.13 -26.24
C GLY A 191 -17.72 -8.21 -25.14
N VAL A 192 -16.85 -8.13 -24.13
CA VAL A 192 -16.86 -9.09 -23.03
C VAL A 192 -18.07 -8.83 -22.11
N LYS A 193 -18.91 -9.84 -21.96
CA LYS A 193 -20.07 -9.79 -21.06
C LYS A 193 -19.63 -10.05 -19.61
N ILE A 194 -19.07 -9.03 -18.97
CA ILE A 194 -18.65 -9.10 -17.58
C ILE A 194 -19.72 -8.55 -16.65
N ASP A 195 -20.10 -9.33 -15.63
CA ASP A 195 -20.97 -8.85 -14.56
C ASP A 195 -20.15 -8.14 -13.48
N ILE A 196 -20.43 -6.86 -13.32
CA ILE A 196 -19.68 -5.98 -12.45
C ILE A 196 -20.59 -5.44 -11.35
N SER A 197 -20.30 -5.79 -10.10
CA SER A 197 -21.07 -5.29 -8.96
C SER A 197 -20.28 -5.28 -7.66
N ARG A 198 -20.80 -4.59 -6.65
CA ARG A 198 -20.32 -4.66 -5.28
C ARG A 198 -21.42 -5.34 -4.45
N LYS A 199 -21.07 -6.46 -3.81
CA LYS A 199 -21.98 -7.23 -2.97
C LYS A 199 -21.40 -7.44 -1.57
N PRO A 200 -22.22 -7.79 -0.58
CA PRO A 200 -21.79 -8.31 0.70
C PRO A 200 -20.85 -9.49 0.55
N TYR A 201 -20.03 -9.73 1.55
CA TYR A 201 -18.94 -10.72 1.50
C TYR A 201 -19.43 -12.13 1.14
N LEU A 202 -20.46 -12.63 1.84
CA LEU A 202 -20.98 -13.99 1.61
C LEU A 202 -21.60 -14.14 0.23
N GLU A 203 -22.35 -13.14 -0.23
CA GLU A 203 -22.93 -13.14 -1.58
C GLU A 203 -21.84 -13.09 -2.66
N SER A 204 -20.72 -12.38 -2.39
CA SER A 204 -19.57 -12.37 -3.31
C SER A 204 -18.93 -13.76 -3.41
N LEU A 205 -18.80 -14.50 -2.31
CA LEU A 205 -18.28 -15.87 -2.32
C LEU A 205 -19.18 -16.82 -3.12
N GLU A 206 -20.50 -16.69 -2.97
CA GLU A 206 -21.46 -17.45 -3.78
C GLU A 206 -21.32 -17.14 -5.27
N ASP A 207 -21.22 -15.87 -5.64
CA ASP A 207 -21.02 -15.47 -7.02
C ASP A 207 -19.70 -16.01 -7.58
N TYR A 208 -18.61 -16.00 -6.79
CA TYR A 208 -17.32 -16.56 -7.21
C TYR A 208 -17.43 -18.06 -7.51
N SER A 209 -18.14 -18.83 -6.68
CA SER A 209 -18.33 -20.25 -6.91
C SER A 209 -19.19 -20.56 -8.15
N LYS A 210 -20.13 -19.67 -8.49
CA LYS A 210 -21.04 -19.78 -9.64
C LYS A 210 -20.46 -19.20 -10.93
N SER A 211 -19.22 -18.70 -10.93
CA SER A 211 -18.57 -18.08 -12.07
C SER A 211 -17.58 -19.02 -12.75
N ARG A 212 -17.44 -18.90 -14.07
CA ARG A 212 -16.38 -19.58 -14.82
C ARG A 212 -15.04 -18.91 -14.59
N ILE A 213 -15.01 -17.57 -14.67
CA ILE A 213 -13.84 -16.74 -14.46
C ILE A 213 -14.18 -15.64 -13.47
N VAL A 214 -13.31 -15.41 -12.49
CA VAL A 214 -13.38 -14.27 -11.58
C VAL A 214 -12.19 -13.37 -11.84
N LEU A 215 -12.47 -12.15 -12.31
CA LEU A 215 -11.45 -11.15 -12.57
C LEU A 215 -11.02 -10.48 -11.25
N ASN A 216 -9.72 -10.40 -11.04
CA ASN A 216 -9.09 -9.53 -10.06
C ASN A 216 -8.20 -8.48 -10.74
N CYS A 217 -8.08 -7.33 -10.09
CA CYS A 217 -7.15 -6.27 -10.44
C CYS A 217 -6.61 -5.69 -9.15
N GLY A 218 -5.34 -5.94 -8.86
CA GLY A 218 -4.59 -5.39 -7.73
C GLY A 218 -4.35 -3.90 -7.95
N LEU A 219 -4.84 -3.05 -7.03
CA LEU A 219 -4.71 -1.60 -7.19
C LEU A 219 -3.30 -1.11 -6.89
N ASN A 220 -2.67 -1.71 -5.90
CA ASN A 220 -1.41 -1.26 -5.34
C ASN A 220 -0.27 -2.28 -5.56
N GLY A 221 -0.49 -3.29 -6.39
CA GLY A 221 0.47 -4.38 -6.57
C GLY A 221 0.55 -5.35 -5.38
N ASP A 222 -0.44 -5.33 -4.50
CA ASP A 222 -0.52 -6.19 -3.33
C ASP A 222 -1.28 -7.48 -3.59
N THR A 223 -0.91 -8.53 -2.88
CA THR A 223 -1.67 -9.77 -2.79
C THR A 223 -2.93 -9.53 -1.98
N ASN A 224 -3.95 -8.99 -2.66
CA ASN A 224 -5.15 -8.50 -2.02
C ASN A 224 -6.11 -9.63 -1.58
N ARG A 225 -7.08 -9.27 -0.73
CA ARG A 225 -8.03 -10.20 -0.13
C ARG A 225 -8.83 -11.02 -1.15
N ARG A 226 -9.19 -10.44 -2.31
CA ARG A 226 -9.99 -11.14 -3.33
C ARG A 226 -9.30 -12.39 -3.87
N ILE A 227 -7.97 -12.40 -3.96
CA ILE A 227 -7.20 -13.59 -4.37
C ILE A 227 -7.59 -14.79 -3.50
N PHE A 228 -7.55 -14.62 -2.19
CA PHE A 228 -7.90 -15.68 -1.24
C PHE A 228 -9.40 -16.02 -1.26
N GLU A 229 -10.27 -15.01 -1.41
CA GLU A 229 -11.72 -15.20 -1.46
C GLU A 229 -12.15 -16.03 -2.67
N VAL A 230 -11.58 -15.76 -3.85
CA VAL A 230 -11.90 -16.49 -5.09
C VAL A 230 -11.41 -17.93 -5.01
N LEU A 231 -10.18 -18.14 -4.55
CA LEU A 231 -9.63 -19.48 -4.38
C LEU A 231 -10.42 -20.28 -3.32
N MET A 232 -10.84 -19.64 -2.21
CA MET A 232 -11.72 -20.28 -1.22
C MET A 232 -13.05 -20.70 -1.82
N ALA A 233 -13.63 -19.91 -2.68
CA ALA A 233 -14.89 -20.20 -3.34
C ALA A 233 -14.78 -21.23 -4.50
N GLY A 234 -13.59 -21.65 -4.85
CA GLY A 234 -13.33 -22.59 -5.94
C GLY A 234 -13.62 -22.01 -7.33
N GLY A 235 -13.43 -20.70 -7.51
CA GLY A 235 -13.48 -20.01 -8.80
C GLY A 235 -12.13 -19.98 -9.49
N LEU A 236 -12.09 -19.95 -10.85
CA LEU A 236 -10.86 -19.63 -11.56
C LEU A 236 -10.53 -18.15 -11.33
N LEU A 237 -9.44 -17.89 -10.66
CA LEU A 237 -8.91 -16.54 -10.46
C LEU A 237 -8.06 -16.13 -11.67
N LEU A 238 -8.43 -15.03 -12.33
CA LEU A 238 -7.65 -14.35 -13.34
C LEU A 238 -7.26 -12.96 -12.81
N THR A 239 -5.97 -12.76 -12.50
CA THR A 239 -5.46 -11.56 -11.81
C THR A 239 -4.34 -10.90 -12.58
N ASP A 240 -4.12 -9.60 -12.36
CA ASP A 240 -2.92 -8.91 -12.86
C ASP A 240 -1.66 -9.57 -12.29
N ARG A 241 -0.62 -9.67 -13.13
CA ARG A 241 0.70 -10.20 -12.72
C ARG A 241 1.37 -9.19 -11.80
N LEU A 242 1.55 -9.60 -10.56
CA LEU A 242 2.18 -8.77 -9.55
C LEU A 242 3.71 -8.91 -9.58
N SER A 243 4.41 -7.95 -8.98
CA SER A 243 5.86 -8.05 -8.80
C SER A 243 6.24 -9.27 -7.95
N PRO A 244 7.45 -9.82 -8.11
CA PRO A 244 7.93 -10.92 -7.27
C PRO A 244 7.85 -10.59 -5.77
N GLN A 245 8.05 -9.32 -5.41
CA GLN A 245 8.03 -8.84 -4.02
C GLN A 245 6.62 -8.82 -3.40
N SER A 246 5.56 -8.90 -4.22
CA SER A 246 4.17 -8.98 -3.72
C SER A 246 3.88 -10.23 -2.90
N GLY A 247 4.70 -11.27 -3.04
CA GLY A 247 4.53 -12.56 -2.39
C GLY A 247 3.58 -13.51 -3.11
N LEU A 248 2.85 -13.10 -4.15
CA LEU A 248 1.86 -13.93 -4.83
C LEU A 248 2.46 -15.25 -5.32
N PHE A 249 3.58 -15.19 -6.02
CA PHE A 249 4.25 -16.36 -6.62
C PHE A 249 5.01 -17.23 -5.60
N SER A 250 5.14 -16.76 -4.34
CA SER A 250 5.61 -17.63 -3.24
C SER A 250 4.49 -18.49 -2.67
N LEU A 251 3.23 -18.09 -2.91
CA LEU A 251 2.04 -18.80 -2.40
C LEU A 251 1.43 -19.70 -3.45
N PHE A 252 1.33 -19.20 -4.68
CA PHE A 252 0.59 -19.83 -5.77
C PHE A 252 1.43 -19.82 -7.04
N GLU A 253 1.28 -20.87 -7.84
CA GLU A 253 1.91 -21.04 -9.13
C GLU A 253 0.93 -20.70 -10.24
N GLU A 254 1.33 -19.83 -11.18
CA GLU A 254 0.56 -19.48 -12.37
C GLU A 254 0.39 -20.68 -13.29
N GLY A 255 -0.78 -20.83 -13.89
CA GLY A 255 -1.14 -21.98 -14.72
C GLY A 255 -1.51 -23.24 -13.94
N VAL A 256 -1.28 -23.23 -12.60
CA VAL A 256 -1.59 -24.37 -11.72
C VAL A 256 -2.67 -24.03 -10.71
N HIS A 257 -2.54 -22.89 -10.02
CA HIS A 257 -3.43 -22.49 -8.92
C HIS A 257 -4.29 -21.27 -9.27
N LEU A 258 -3.83 -20.45 -10.21
CA LEU A 258 -4.45 -19.23 -10.70
C LEU A 258 -3.87 -18.85 -12.06
N GLU A 259 -4.43 -17.83 -12.70
CA GLU A 259 -3.90 -17.24 -13.92
C GLU A 259 -3.62 -15.76 -13.76
N CYS A 260 -2.57 -15.28 -14.46
CA CYS A 260 -2.18 -13.89 -14.45
C CYS A 260 -2.25 -13.27 -15.86
N TYR A 261 -2.32 -11.93 -15.93
CA TYR A 261 -2.20 -11.15 -17.16
C TYR A 261 -1.33 -9.91 -16.93
N ASP A 262 -0.56 -9.51 -17.95
CA ASP A 262 0.31 -8.32 -17.94
C ASP A 262 -0.30 -7.15 -18.72
N SER A 263 -1.18 -7.44 -19.67
CA SER A 263 -1.79 -6.44 -20.56
C SER A 263 -3.27 -6.69 -20.78
N GLU A 264 -3.96 -5.66 -21.24
CA GLU A 264 -5.36 -5.74 -21.62
C GLU A 264 -5.62 -6.76 -22.74
N ASN A 265 -4.70 -6.89 -23.69
CA ASN A 265 -4.83 -7.86 -24.80
C ASN A 265 -4.65 -9.31 -24.30
N GLU A 266 -3.62 -9.57 -23.48
CA GLU A 266 -3.43 -10.89 -22.86
C GLU A 266 -4.64 -11.28 -21.99
N LEU A 267 -5.23 -10.30 -21.31
CA LEU A 267 -6.45 -10.53 -20.54
C LEU A 267 -7.61 -11.01 -21.44
N LEU A 268 -7.81 -10.37 -22.59
CA LEU A 268 -8.82 -10.81 -23.57
C LEU A 268 -8.56 -12.23 -24.08
N ASP A 269 -7.31 -12.50 -24.48
CA ASP A 269 -6.91 -13.83 -24.99
C ASP A 269 -7.16 -14.93 -23.93
N LYS A 270 -6.80 -14.69 -22.68
CA LYS A 270 -7.02 -15.63 -21.56
C LYS A 270 -8.51 -15.82 -21.25
N ILE A 271 -9.31 -14.75 -21.27
CA ILE A 271 -10.76 -14.84 -21.11
C ILE A 271 -11.35 -15.74 -22.21
N GLU A 272 -11.04 -15.47 -23.46
CA GLU A 272 -11.54 -16.26 -24.58
C GLU A 272 -11.11 -17.72 -24.48
N PHE A 273 -9.84 -17.97 -24.13
CA PHE A 273 -9.29 -19.29 -23.98
C PHE A 273 -10.05 -20.10 -22.91
N TYR A 274 -10.19 -19.57 -21.68
CA TYR A 274 -10.81 -20.30 -20.58
C TYR A 274 -12.33 -20.44 -20.71
N LEU A 275 -13.00 -19.55 -21.43
CA LEU A 275 -14.39 -19.75 -21.79
C LEU A 275 -14.59 -20.89 -22.79
N LYS A 276 -13.64 -21.11 -23.72
CA LYS A 276 -13.64 -22.24 -24.68
C LYS A 276 -13.14 -23.56 -24.07
N HIS A 277 -12.33 -23.51 -23.02
CA HIS A 277 -11.73 -24.68 -22.37
C HIS A 277 -12.10 -24.76 -20.88
N PRO A 278 -13.39 -24.97 -20.56
CA PRO A 278 -13.89 -24.94 -19.18
C PRO A 278 -13.27 -26.03 -18.29
N GLU A 279 -12.85 -27.15 -18.85
CA GLU A 279 -12.16 -28.23 -18.14
C GLU A 279 -10.77 -27.80 -17.61
N GLN A 280 -10.04 -26.97 -18.36
CA GLN A 280 -8.76 -26.42 -17.91
C GLN A 280 -8.98 -25.38 -16.84
N ALA A 281 -9.99 -24.50 -17.00
CA ALA A 281 -10.40 -23.54 -16.00
C ALA A 281 -10.75 -24.21 -14.67
N GLU A 282 -11.53 -25.29 -14.72
CA GLU A 282 -11.95 -26.06 -13.54
C GLU A 282 -10.76 -26.75 -12.86
N LYS A 283 -9.82 -27.31 -13.62
CA LYS A 283 -8.61 -27.93 -13.08
C LYS A 283 -7.78 -26.95 -12.26
N ILE A 284 -7.56 -25.74 -12.76
CA ILE A 284 -6.80 -24.67 -12.06
C ILE A 284 -7.58 -24.21 -10.81
N ALA A 285 -8.89 -24.02 -10.92
CA ALA A 285 -9.73 -23.60 -9.82
C ALA A 285 -9.73 -24.60 -8.65
N ILE A 286 -9.81 -25.91 -8.95
CA ILE A 286 -9.74 -26.99 -7.96
C ILE A 286 -8.37 -27.01 -7.28
N ALA A 287 -7.28 -26.95 -8.05
CA ALA A 287 -5.92 -26.96 -7.50
C ALA A 287 -5.66 -25.73 -6.62
N GLY A 288 -6.12 -24.54 -7.05
CA GLY A 288 -6.01 -23.29 -6.27
C GLY A 288 -6.81 -23.36 -4.97
N HIS A 289 -8.03 -23.89 -5.00
CA HIS A 289 -8.85 -24.12 -3.81
C HIS A 289 -8.15 -25.06 -2.82
N GLN A 290 -7.68 -26.22 -3.29
CA GLN A 290 -7.00 -27.19 -2.44
C GLN A 290 -5.75 -26.61 -1.80
N LYS A 291 -4.92 -25.92 -2.58
CA LYS A 291 -3.72 -25.21 -2.07
C LYS A 291 -4.06 -24.21 -1.00
N LEU A 292 -5.15 -23.44 -1.16
CA LEU A 292 -5.61 -22.48 -0.16
C LEU A 292 -6.03 -23.18 1.13
N ILE A 293 -6.86 -24.22 1.04
CA ILE A 293 -7.35 -24.94 2.23
C ILE A 293 -6.20 -25.54 3.01
N ASP A 294 -5.28 -26.20 2.33
CA ASP A 294 -4.18 -26.95 2.98
C ASP A 294 -3.15 -26.00 3.62
N CYS A 295 -2.84 -24.87 2.98
CA CYS A 295 -1.69 -24.06 3.35
C CYS A 295 -2.05 -22.69 3.92
N TYR A 296 -3.18 -22.09 3.50
CA TYR A 296 -3.49 -20.67 3.72
C TYR A 296 -4.89 -20.42 4.27
N SER A 297 -5.60 -21.46 4.67
CA SER A 297 -6.85 -21.31 5.43
C SER A 297 -6.58 -20.55 6.74
N GLN A 298 -7.60 -19.93 7.30
CA GLN A 298 -7.47 -19.21 8.57
C GLN A 298 -6.86 -20.11 9.66
N GLN A 299 -7.28 -21.36 9.72
CA GLN A 299 -6.79 -22.36 10.67
C GLN A 299 -5.30 -22.68 10.43
N ALA A 300 -4.90 -22.94 9.18
CA ALA A 300 -3.51 -23.22 8.83
C ALA A 300 -2.59 -22.04 9.19
N ILE A 301 -3.00 -20.83 8.86
CA ILE A 301 -2.23 -19.61 9.18
C ILE A 301 -2.16 -19.38 10.70
N GLN A 302 -3.24 -19.60 11.42
CA GLN A 302 -3.26 -19.43 12.87
C GLN A 302 -2.35 -20.46 13.56
N GLN A 303 -2.35 -21.71 13.10
CA GLN A 303 -1.43 -22.73 13.62
C GLN A 303 0.04 -22.37 13.37
N LYS A 304 0.38 -21.89 12.16
CA LYS A 304 1.73 -21.42 11.84
C LYS A 304 2.14 -20.24 12.73
N LEU A 305 1.23 -19.30 12.96
CA LEU A 305 1.46 -18.16 13.85
C LEU A 305 1.79 -18.60 15.27
N TYR A 306 1.01 -19.53 15.82
CA TYR A 306 1.23 -20.05 17.17
C TYR A 306 2.55 -20.82 17.29
N ARG A 307 2.87 -21.69 16.35
CA ARG A 307 4.15 -22.41 16.33
C ARG A 307 5.33 -21.45 16.30
N TYR A 308 5.26 -20.43 15.46
CA TYR A 308 6.32 -19.43 15.39
C TYR A 308 6.47 -18.66 16.72
N ILE A 309 5.40 -18.10 17.26
CA ILE A 309 5.48 -17.21 18.40
C ILE A 309 5.72 -17.97 19.71
N LEU A 310 5.08 -19.12 19.89
CA LEU A 310 5.12 -19.87 21.15
C LEU A 310 6.20 -20.95 21.18
N GLN A 311 6.66 -21.44 20.03
CA GLN A 311 7.59 -22.55 19.90
C GLN A 311 8.87 -22.19 19.12
N GLY A 312 8.90 -21.03 18.44
CA GLY A 312 10.03 -20.60 17.62
C GLY A 312 10.15 -21.36 16.30
N GLU A 313 9.13 -22.09 15.88
CA GLU A 313 9.12 -22.87 14.65
C GLU A 313 8.72 -22.03 13.45
N ILE A 314 9.56 -22.03 12.40
CA ILE A 314 9.31 -21.31 11.14
C ILE A 314 8.89 -22.32 10.09
N GLU A 315 7.66 -22.19 9.57
CA GLU A 315 7.17 -22.98 8.45
C GLU A 315 6.83 -22.08 7.26
N PRO A 316 7.18 -22.45 6.02
CA PRO A 316 6.74 -21.68 4.85
C PRO A 316 5.20 -21.48 4.83
N PRO A 317 4.71 -20.33 4.38
CA PRO A 317 5.42 -19.27 3.71
C PRO A 317 5.79 -18.13 4.65
N PHE A 318 6.82 -18.27 5.46
CA PHE A 318 7.35 -17.13 6.20
C PHE A 318 8.33 -16.35 5.31
N ARG A 319 8.20 -15.03 5.28
CA ARG A 319 9.22 -14.15 4.71
C ARG A 319 9.89 -13.34 5.82
N LEU A 320 10.90 -13.92 6.42
CA LEU A 320 11.91 -13.22 7.21
C LEU A 320 13.18 -13.04 6.38
N GLU A 321 13.48 -14.03 5.54
CA GLU A 321 14.76 -14.15 4.86
C GLU A 321 14.69 -13.93 3.33
N HIS A 322 13.49 -13.88 2.74
CA HIS A 322 13.32 -13.79 1.28
C HIS A 322 13.06 -12.37 0.75
N ASP A 323 12.84 -11.38 1.59
CA ASP A 323 12.89 -10.00 1.13
C ASP A 323 14.36 -9.58 1.07
N THR A 324 14.93 -9.63 -0.13
CA THR A 324 16.33 -9.28 -0.40
C THR A 324 16.66 -7.86 0.07
N ARG A 325 15.67 -6.97 0.19
CA ARG A 325 15.83 -5.63 0.76
C ARG A 325 16.09 -5.69 2.25
N VAL A 326 15.39 -6.54 2.99
CA VAL A 326 15.58 -6.75 4.43
C VAL A 326 16.97 -7.27 4.73
N LEU A 327 17.49 -8.21 3.93
CA LEU A 327 18.84 -8.79 4.10
C LEU A 327 19.97 -7.75 3.96
N HIS A 328 19.70 -6.62 3.32
CA HIS A 328 20.68 -5.56 3.11
C HIS A 328 20.57 -4.39 4.08
N ILE A 329 19.64 -4.44 5.05
CA ILE A 329 19.49 -3.46 6.13
C ILE A 329 20.48 -3.80 7.27
N ASN A 330 21.77 -3.81 6.97
CA ASN A 330 22.82 -4.20 7.92
C ASN A 330 23.54 -3.02 8.60
N GLN A 331 23.05 -1.79 8.46
CA GLN A 331 23.68 -0.60 9.01
C GLN A 331 22.67 0.20 9.84
N PRO A 332 23.12 0.95 10.85
CA PRO A 332 22.26 1.91 11.53
C PRO A 332 21.63 2.83 10.48
N ILE A 333 20.33 2.79 10.38
CA ILE A 333 19.59 3.55 9.38
C ILE A 333 19.66 5.02 9.76
N ASP A 334 20.07 5.88 8.82
CA ASP A 334 19.90 7.31 8.98
C ASP A 334 18.39 7.62 8.99
N GLU A 335 17.82 7.77 10.19
CA GLU A 335 16.39 8.02 10.42
C GLU A 335 15.86 9.15 9.53
N LYS A 336 16.67 10.19 9.30
CA LYS A 336 16.29 11.33 8.45
C LYS A 336 16.16 10.93 6.98
N LYS A 337 17.10 10.15 6.48
CA LYS A 337 17.05 9.63 5.10
C LYS A 337 15.87 8.68 4.92
N PHE A 338 15.63 7.81 5.89
CA PHE A 338 14.50 6.89 5.89
C PHE A 338 13.16 7.63 5.82
N VAL A 339 12.93 8.60 6.71
CA VAL A 339 11.67 9.37 6.73
C VAL A 339 11.44 10.12 5.42
N ILE A 340 12.49 10.71 4.83
CA ILE A 340 12.38 11.40 3.53
C ILE A 340 12.01 10.40 2.43
N ARG A 341 12.69 9.26 2.36
CA ARG A 341 12.44 8.20 1.38
C ARG A 341 11.01 7.70 1.48
N LEU A 342 10.54 7.41 2.68
CA LEU A 342 9.17 6.97 2.95
C LEU A 342 8.13 8.00 2.48
N LYS A 343 8.35 9.29 2.76
CA LYS A 343 7.45 10.36 2.31
C LYS A 343 7.42 10.54 0.80
N ILE A 344 8.56 10.35 0.12
CA ILE A 344 8.61 10.37 -1.35
C ILE A 344 7.85 9.18 -1.92
N TYR A 345 8.06 7.99 -1.35
CA TYR A 345 7.34 6.79 -1.75
C TYR A 345 5.81 6.97 -1.63
N GLU A 346 5.32 7.44 -0.48
CA GLU A 346 3.90 7.72 -0.25
C GLU A 346 3.33 8.73 -1.26
N LEU A 347 4.09 9.79 -1.56
CA LEU A 347 3.68 10.80 -2.52
C LEU A 347 3.57 10.25 -3.94
N ILE A 348 4.56 9.48 -4.38
CA ILE A 348 4.55 8.86 -5.70
C ILE A 348 3.41 7.85 -5.80
N GLN A 349 3.18 7.07 -4.76
CA GLN A 349 2.06 6.15 -4.67
C GLN A 349 0.70 6.88 -4.77
N GLU A 350 0.54 8.04 -4.12
CA GLU A 350 -0.66 8.87 -4.22
C GLU A 350 -0.90 9.35 -5.67
N ILE A 351 0.13 9.88 -6.33
CA ILE A 351 0.03 10.32 -7.72
C ILE A 351 -0.25 9.13 -8.65
N HIS A 352 0.40 8.01 -8.40
CA HIS A 352 0.23 6.80 -9.19
C HIS A 352 -1.21 6.27 -9.18
N ARG A 353 -1.90 6.30 -8.03
CA ARG A 353 -3.31 5.85 -7.92
C ARG A 353 -4.26 6.64 -8.81
N LEU A 354 -3.95 7.91 -9.09
CA LEU A 354 -4.78 8.80 -9.91
C LEU A 354 -4.50 8.66 -11.41
N ASN A 355 -3.59 7.77 -11.79
CA ASN A 355 -3.17 7.56 -13.16
C ASN A 355 -3.26 6.07 -13.52
N SER A 356 -3.46 5.75 -14.80
CA SER A 356 -3.50 4.35 -15.25
C SER A 356 -2.09 3.76 -15.40
N ARG A 357 -1.14 4.54 -15.89
CA ARG A 357 0.28 4.20 -16.04
C ARG A 357 1.12 5.47 -15.95
N ILE A 358 2.29 5.38 -15.33
CA ILE A 358 3.22 6.49 -15.19
C ILE A 358 4.60 6.07 -15.71
N LYS A 359 5.20 6.91 -16.55
CA LYS A 359 6.62 6.85 -16.87
C LYS A 359 7.35 7.84 -15.98
N LEU A 360 8.18 7.31 -15.08
CA LEU A 360 9.00 8.08 -14.15
C LEU A 360 10.44 8.13 -14.66
N LEU A 361 10.99 9.33 -14.80
CA LEU A 361 12.41 9.54 -14.98
C LEU A 361 13.03 10.00 -13.65
N TYR A 362 13.96 9.22 -13.11
CA TYR A 362 14.79 9.64 -11.99
C TYR A 362 16.14 10.14 -12.51
N TRP A 363 16.23 11.44 -12.62
CA TRP A 363 17.37 12.12 -13.24
C TRP A 363 18.47 12.41 -12.24
N LYS A 364 19.71 11.95 -12.51
CA LYS A 364 20.89 12.13 -11.66
C LYS A 364 20.62 11.80 -10.18
N GLY A 365 19.77 10.79 -9.96
CA GLY A 365 19.34 10.39 -8.62
C GLY A 365 20.48 9.84 -7.77
N ARG A 366 20.38 10.03 -6.44
CA ARG A 366 21.39 9.58 -5.47
C ARG A 366 20.86 8.51 -4.51
N ASN A 367 19.58 8.21 -4.57
CA ASN A 367 18.92 7.28 -3.64
C ASN A 367 18.49 6.00 -4.36
N LYS A 368 19.39 5.00 -4.36
CA LYS A 368 19.14 3.71 -4.99
C LYS A 368 18.12 2.85 -4.24
N GLU A 369 18.01 3.03 -2.92
CA GLU A 369 17.01 2.35 -2.10
C GLU A 369 15.60 2.76 -2.51
N LEU A 370 15.39 4.04 -2.85
CA LEU A 370 14.11 4.53 -3.35
C LEU A 370 13.71 3.86 -4.67
N LEU A 371 14.66 3.53 -5.54
CA LEU A 371 14.36 2.81 -6.77
C LEU A 371 13.76 1.43 -6.50
N SER A 372 14.31 0.72 -5.52
CA SER A 372 13.77 -0.60 -5.14
C SER A 372 12.39 -0.51 -4.50
N ASP A 373 12.14 0.55 -3.71
CA ASP A 373 10.81 0.78 -3.14
C ASP A 373 9.76 1.04 -4.23
N LEU A 374 10.12 1.85 -5.23
CA LEU A 374 9.23 2.23 -6.33
C LEU A 374 8.99 1.11 -7.34
N ALA A 375 9.94 0.20 -7.49
CA ALA A 375 9.86 -0.91 -8.44
C ALA A 375 8.67 -1.85 -8.17
N ASP A 376 8.15 -1.88 -6.95
CA ASP A 376 6.98 -2.66 -6.56
C ASP A 376 5.64 -2.06 -6.99
N LEU A 377 5.64 -0.78 -7.37
CA LEU A 377 4.41 -0.14 -7.81
C LEU A 377 4.02 -0.63 -9.22
N PRO A 378 2.85 -1.24 -9.38
CA PRO A 378 2.42 -1.76 -10.66
C PRO A 378 2.24 -0.63 -11.68
N ARG A 379 2.58 -0.87 -12.93
CA ARG A 379 2.40 0.11 -14.03
C ARG A 379 3.17 1.42 -13.85
N LEU A 380 4.23 1.40 -13.05
CA LEU A 380 5.21 2.47 -12.92
C LEU A 380 6.46 2.08 -13.72
N ASP A 381 6.64 2.69 -14.89
CA ASP A 381 7.82 2.48 -15.73
C ASP A 381 8.93 3.41 -15.26
N ILE A 382 9.97 2.87 -14.65
CA ILE A 382 11.06 3.64 -14.08
C ILE A 382 12.25 3.67 -15.04
N THR A 383 12.68 4.87 -15.41
CA THR A 383 13.96 5.10 -16.08
C THR A 383 14.88 5.85 -15.10
N TYR A 384 16.00 5.25 -14.77
CA TYR A 384 17.05 5.91 -14.00
C TYR A 384 18.17 6.37 -14.92
N ALA A 385 18.39 7.67 -14.97
CA ALA A 385 19.39 8.27 -15.85
C ALA A 385 20.50 8.96 -15.04
N ASN A 386 21.76 8.53 -15.27
CA ASN A 386 22.91 9.07 -14.56
C ASN A 386 24.21 8.87 -15.37
N THR A 387 25.36 9.27 -14.79
CA THR A 387 26.68 8.97 -15.35
C THR A 387 26.95 7.46 -15.36
N THR A 388 27.81 7.01 -16.27
CA THR A 388 28.15 5.57 -16.40
C THR A 388 28.63 4.96 -15.09
N GLU A 389 29.41 5.71 -14.30
CA GLU A 389 29.92 5.26 -13.00
C GLU A 389 28.78 5.04 -11.98
N ALA A 390 27.85 6.01 -11.87
CA ALA A 390 26.70 5.90 -10.99
C ALA A 390 25.75 4.76 -11.41
N LEU A 391 25.62 4.49 -12.72
CA LEU A 391 24.84 3.38 -13.24
C LEU A 391 25.38 2.02 -12.80
N ALA A 392 26.69 1.84 -12.70
CA ALA A 392 27.30 0.57 -12.28
C ALA A 392 26.93 0.21 -10.84
N ASP A 393 26.94 1.20 -9.91
CA ASP A 393 26.52 0.99 -8.51
C ASP A 393 25.02 0.66 -8.43
N VAL A 394 24.17 1.40 -9.15
CA VAL A 394 22.72 1.15 -9.16
C VAL A 394 22.39 -0.19 -9.80
N LYS A 395 23.06 -0.59 -10.87
CA LYS A 395 22.90 -1.91 -11.50
C LYS A 395 23.20 -3.03 -10.51
N THR A 396 24.28 -2.89 -9.77
CA THR A 396 24.69 -3.87 -8.73
C THR A 396 23.62 -3.93 -7.63
N TRP A 397 23.12 -2.79 -7.18
CA TRP A 397 22.04 -2.72 -6.18
C TRP A 397 20.76 -3.39 -6.68
N CYS A 398 20.25 -2.99 -7.86
CA CYS A 398 19.03 -3.56 -8.44
C CYS A 398 19.11 -5.08 -8.63
N SER A 399 20.30 -5.61 -8.96
CA SER A 399 20.50 -7.06 -9.05
C SER A 399 20.47 -7.73 -7.69
N LYS A 400 21.03 -7.10 -6.65
CA LYS A 400 21.02 -7.59 -5.27
C LYS A 400 19.61 -7.69 -4.69
N VAL A 401 18.76 -6.71 -4.97
CA VAL A 401 17.39 -6.64 -4.44
C VAL A 401 16.33 -7.14 -5.45
N GLU A 402 16.78 -7.81 -6.50
CA GLU A 402 15.93 -8.50 -7.48
C GLU A 402 14.90 -7.62 -8.20
N VAL A 403 15.25 -6.33 -8.44
CA VAL A 403 14.40 -5.37 -9.17
C VAL A 403 15.02 -4.91 -10.49
N LYS A 404 16.01 -5.63 -11.02
CA LYS A 404 16.75 -5.24 -12.23
C LYS A 404 15.87 -5.12 -13.48
N ASP A 405 14.80 -5.89 -13.55
CA ASP A 405 13.90 -5.93 -14.71
C ASP A 405 12.81 -4.86 -14.65
N GLN A 406 12.61 -4.24 -13.48
CA GLN A 406 11.64 -3.17 -13.27
C GLN A 406 12.22 -1.76 -13.47
N VAL A 407 13.55 -1.63 -13.52
CA VAL A 407 14.24 -0.34 -13.65
C VAL A 407 15.10 -0.29 -14.90
N GLN A 408 14.77 0.60 -15.83
CA GLN A 408 15.59 0.85 -17.00
C GLN A 408 16.74 1.79 -16.64
N LEU A 409 17.98 1.41 -16.95
CA LEU A 409 19.18 2.21 -16.71
C LEU A 409 19.62 2.89 -18.00
N GLN A 410 19.85 4.21 -17.97
CA GLN A 410 20.26 4.98 -19.14
C GLN A 410 21.42 5.95 -18.81
N SER A 411 22.46 5.91 -19.64
CA SER A 411 23.58 6.86 -19.50
C SER A 411 23.22 8.26 -19.98
N LEU A 412 23.83 9.27 -19.36
CA LEU A 412 23.72 10.66 -19.82
C LEU A 412 24.83 10.98 -20.84
N PRO A 413 24.57 11.89 -21.84
CA PRO A 413 23.29 12.59 -22.08
C PRO A 413 22.20 11.64 -22.58
N LEU A 414 20.95 11.95 -22.22
CA LEU A 414 19.80 11.18 -22.70
C LEU A 414 19.66 11.39 -24.22
N GLU A 415 19.81 10.30 -24.98
CA GLU A 415 19.42 10.30 -26.39
C GLU A 415 17.89 10.20 -26.47
N LEU A 416 17.26 11.34 -26.66
CA LEU A 416 15.81 11.44 -26.80
C LEU A 416 15.39 11.13 -28.23
N THR A 417 15.52 9.88 -28.62
CA THR A 417 14.96 9.42 -29.89
C THR A 417 13.45 9.24 -29.73
N GLY A 418 12.68 10.10 -30.41
CA GLY A 418 11.25 9.90 -30.62
C GLY A 418 10.30 10.39 -29.54
N GLY A 419 10.52 11.57 -28.94
CA GLY A 419 9.49 12.26 -28.14
C GLY A 419 9.02 11.51 -26.89
N LYS A 420 9.89 10.76 -26.22
CA LYS A 420 9.59 10.10 -24.95
C LYS A 420 9.40 11.15 -23.86
N GLN A 421 8.16 11.50 -23.60
CA GLN A 421 7.81 12.35 -22.47
C GLN A 421 7.53 11.48 -21.24
N PHE A 422 8.07 11.92 -20.10
CA PHE A 422 7.84 11.26 -18.80
C PHE A 422 6.75 12.02 -18.06
N GLN A 423 5.68 11.32 -17.65
CA GLN A 423 4.62 11.94 -16.85
C GLN A 423 5.13 12.49 -15.52
N MET A 424 6.24 11.92 -15.02
CA MET A 424 6.88 12.33 -13.79
C MET A 424 8.40 12.37 -13.97
N VAL A 425 9.03 13.45 -13.56
CA VAL A 425 10.49 13.56 -13.46
C VAL A 425 10.85 13.83 -12.01
N MET A 426 11.72 13.01 -11.46
CA MET A 426 12.26 13.17 -10.11
C MET A 426 13.74 13.51 -10.17
N VAL A 427 14.16 14.46 -9.37
CA VAL A 427 15.55 14.92 -9.31
C VAL A 427 15.96 15.17 -7.88
N ASP A 428 17.22 14.88 -7.58
CA ASP A 428 17.81 15.35 -6.33
C ASP A 428 18.23 16.81 -6.44
N LEU A 429 17.94 17.58 -5.41
CA LEU A 429 18.28 19.00 -5.37
C LEU A 429 19.80 19.16 -5.47
N PRO A 430 20.32 19.89 -6.46
CA PRO A 430 21.75 20.14 -6.57
C PRO A 430 22.25 21.07 -5.46
N ASP A 431 23.49 20.89 -5.07
CA ASP A 431 24.11 21.65 -3.98
C ASP A 431 24.31 23.13 -4.34
N LYS A 432 24.40 23.46 -5.64
CA LYS A 432 24.62 24.82 -6.15
C LYS A 432 23.39 25.38 -6.83
N LEU A 433 22.98 26.59 -6.50
CA LEU A 433 21.84 27.31 -7.08
C LEU A 433 21.90 27.50 -8.59
N LEU A 434 23.08 27.75 -9.16
CA LEU A 434 23.26 27.89 -10.61
C LEU A 434 22.89 26.61 -11.36
N SER A 435 23.20 25.45 -10.79
CA SER A 435 22.86 24.15 -11.35
C SER A 435 21.34 23.86 -11.36
N ILE A 436 20.54 24.59 -10.59
CA ILE A 436 19.08 24.47 -10.60
C ILE A 436 18.50 25.01 -11.92
N LYS A 437 19.00 26.14 -12.40
CA LYS A 437 18.54 26.72 -13.68
C LYS A 437 18.88 25.78 -14.85
N GLU A 438 20.08 25.27 -14.89
CA GLU A 438 20.54 24.31 -15.90
C GLU A 438 19.69 23.04 -15.85
N LEU A 439 19.43 22.52 -14.67
CA LEU A 439 18.59 21.36 -14.42
C LEU A 439 17.17 21.56 -14.96
N LEU A 440 16.54 22.70 -14.69
CA LEU A 440 15.19 23.00 -15.18
C LEU A 440 15.13 23.11 -16.71
N VAL A 441 16.18 23.67 -17.33
CA VAL A 441 16.29 23.75 -18.80
C VAL A 441 16.42 22.34 -19.41
N GLU A 442 17.15 21.42 -18.77
CA GLU A 442 17.29 20.04 -19.23
C GLU A 442 16.01 19.21 -19.05
N ILE A 443 15.25 19.47 -17.99
CA ILE A 443 14.09 18.67 -17.60
C ILE A 443 12.78 19.13 -18.23
N GLU A 444 12.59 20.43 -18.39
CA GLU A 444 11.32 20.99 -18.89
C GLU A 444 10.84 20.35 -20.20
N PRO A 445 11.71 20.09 -21.19
CA PRO A 445 11.31 19.42 -22.43
C PRO A 445 10.88 17.95 -22.24
N GLN A 446 11.27 17.31 -21.13
CA GLN A 446 10.96 15.92 -20.81
C GLN A 446 9.55 15.73 -20.25
N LEU A 447 8.95 16.82 -19.74
CA LEU A 447 7.63 16.80 -19.13
C LEU A 447 6.55 17.15 -20.15
N PRO A 448 5.51 16.32 -20.28
CA PRO A 448 4.30 16.68 -21.03
C PRO A 448 3.53 17.79 -20.30
N GLU A 449 2.55 18.35 -20.96
CA GLU A 449 1.54 19.16 -20.29
C GLU A 449 0.90 18.37 -19.16
N SER A 450 0.72 19.01 -18.02
CA SER A 450 0.25 18.37 -16.76
C SER A 450 1.22 17.37 -16.12
N GLY A 451 2.43 17.20 -16.64
CA GLY A 451 3.47 16.36 -16.04
C GLY A 451 3.99 16.90 -14.70
N PHE A 452 4.55 16.05 -13.88
CA PHE A 452 5.02 16.36 -12.53
C PHE A 452 6.54 16.41 -12.46
N LEU A 453 7.07 17.45 -11.83
CA LEU A 453 8.46 17.52 -11.41
C LEU A 453 8.55 17.39 -9.88
N LEU A 454 9.27 16.40 -9.39
CA LEU A 454 9.58 16.17 -7.99
C LEU A 454 11.04 16.56 -7.72
N VAL A 455 11.26 17.54 -6.88
CA VAL A 455 12.61 17.94 -6.44
C VAL A 455 12.81 17.50 -5.00
N VAL A 456 13.77 16.62 -4.80
CA VAL A 456 14.05 15.95 -3.51
C VAL A 456 15.35 16.46 -2.92
N GLY A 457 15.39 16.79 -1.63
CA GLY A 457 16.63 17.14 -0.95
C GLY A 457 16.46 18.08 0.21
N LYS A 458 17.59 18.47 0.80
CA LYS A 458 17.63 19.48 1.86
C LYS A 458 17.49 20.86 1.24
N ALA A 459 16.38 21.52 1.47
CA ALA A 459 16.13 22.86 0.95
C ALA A 459 15.95 23.87 2.07
N THR A 460 16.80 24.90 2.07
CA THR A 460 16.60 26.08 2.91
C THR A 460 15.36 26.84 2.42
N ILE A 461 14.83 27.75 3.25
CA ILE A 461 13.73 28.64 2.85
C ILE A 461 14.11 29.42 1.58
N PHE A 462 15.33 29.92 1.52
CA PHE A 462 15.85 30.63 0.36
C PHE A 462 15.87 29.75 -0.89
N THR A 463 16.39 28.52 -0.78
CA THR A 463 16.41 27.56 -1.89
C THR A 463 15.01 27.23 -2.39
N LYS A 464 14.02 27.07 -1.49
CA LYS A 464 12.62 26.82 -1.84
C LYS A 464 12.02 27.98 -2.61
N VAL A 465 12.25 29.21 -2.17
CA VAL A 465 11.77 30.43 -2.83
C VAL A 465 12.39 30.57 -4.23
N MET A 466 13.71 30.44 -4.32
CA MET A 466 14.44 30.53 -5.59
C MET A 466 14.00 29.46 -6.58
N LEU A 467 13.87 28.21 -6.13
CA LEU A 467 13.39 27.12 -6.96
C LEU A 467 11.96 27.38 -7.48
N SER A 468 11.08 27.91 -6.62
CA SER A 468 9.70 28.25 -7.02
C SER A 468 9.66 29.39 -8.04
N ILE A 469 10.56 30.36 -7.96
CA ILE A 469 10.67 31.45 -8.95
C ILE A 469 11.17 30.89 -10.29
N LEU A 470 12.26 30.13 -10.26
CA LEU A 470 12.86 29.54 -11.47
C LEU A 470 11.91 28.54 -12.14
N ALA A 471 11.22 27.71 -11.36
CA ALA A 471 10.23 26.78 -11.85
C ALA A 471 9.07 27.49 -12.58
N ARG A 472 8.59 28.63 -12.03
CA ARG A 472 7.55 29.44 -12.71
C ARG A 472 8.00 30.00 -14.04
N TRP A 473 9.26 30.44 -14.14
CA TRP A 473 9.81 30.90 -15.43
C TRP A 473 9.87 29.79 -16.47
N SER A 474 9.98 28.53 -16.03
CA SER A 474 9.93 27.34 -16.87
C SER A 474 8.50 26.76 -17.04
N GLY A 475 7.45 27.51 -16.71
CA GLY A 475 6.07 27.06 -16.84
C GLY A 475 5.62 26.00 -15.82
N LEU A 476 6.36 25.82 -14.74
CA LEU A 476 6.07 24.88 -13.67
C LEU A 476 5.44 25.59 -12.46
N LEU A 477 4.27 25.13 -12.00
CA LEU A 477 3.63 25.65 -10.79
C LEU A 477 3.86 24.74 -9.59
N PRO A 478 4.23 25.31 -8.42
CA PRO A 478 4.30 24.52 -7.18
C PRO A 478 2.89 24.10 -6.76
N ILE A 479 2.68 22.80 -6.53
CA ILE A 479 1.40 22.26 -6.08
C ILE A 479 1.46 21.70 -4.66
N ARG A 480 2.61 21.20 -4.22
CA ARG A 480 2.77 20.63 -2.88
C ARG A 480 4.19 20.76 -2.36
N ILE A 481 4.31 20.95 -1.06
CA ILE A 481 5.56 20.85 -0.32
C ILE A 481 5.38 19.76 0.73
N CYS A 482 6.09 18.67 0.59
CA CYS A 482 6.18 17.63 1.60
C CYS A 482 7.43 17.88 2.44
N ALA A 483 7.26 18.33 3.67
CA ALA A 483 8.37 18.47 4.61
C ALA A 483 8.37 17.25 5.54
N ALA A 484 9.53 16.66 5.76
CA ALA A 484 9.71 15.73 6.85
C ALA A 484 9.71 16.54 8.16
N ASN A 485 8.55 16.68 8.77
CA ASN A 485 8.42 17.33 10.07
C ASN A 485 8.70 16.30 11.17
N SER A 486 9.89 16.36 11.74
CA SER A 486 10.03 16.15 13.17
C SER A 486 9.60 17.46 13.85
N HIS A 487 8.83 17.38 14.93
CA HIS A 487 8.09 18.49 15.54
C HIS A 487 8.88 19.76 15.94
N HIS A 488 10.18 19.86 15.73
CA HIS A 488 10.99 20.99 16.24
C HIS A 488 12.16 21.48 15.37
N GLN A 489 12.35 21.05 14.12
CA GLN A 489 13.48 21.63 13.34
C GLN A 489 13.08 21.99 11.90
N LEU A 490 12.95 23.27 11.64
CA LEU A 490 13.03 23.90 10.32
C LEU A 490 14.36 23.53 9.65
N GLY A 491 14.34 22.66 8.62
CA GLY A 491 15.54 22.47 7.81
C GLY A 491 15.88 21.08 7.30
N VAL A 492 15.10 20.06 7.59
CA VAL A 492 15.45 18.68 7.20
C VAL A 492 14.54 18.18 6.09
N GLY A 493 15.11 18.02 4.90
CA GLY A 493 14.54 17.31 3.76
C GLY A 493 13.18 17.85 3.28
N ALA A 494 13.06 18.16 2.02
CA ALA A 494 11.80 18.50 1.41
C ALA A 494 11.65 17.76 0.07
N CYS A 495 10.45 17.36 -0.24
CA CYS A 495 10.06 17.06 -1.60
C CYS A 495 9.15 18.19 -2.08
N LEU A 496 9.58 18.87 -3.13
CA LEU A 496 8.83 19.95 -3.76
C LEU A 496 8.20 19.39 -5.02
N VAL A 497 6.89 19.53 -5.16
CA VAL A 497 6.13 19.03 -6.30
C VAL A 497 5.67 20.19 -7.14
N TYR A 498 6.01 20.16 -8.42
CA TYR A 498 5.61 21.12 -9.44
C TYR A 498 4.83 20.41 -10.52
N GLN A 499 3.85 21.10 -11.11
CA GLN A 499 3.12 20.62 -12.28
C GLN A 499 3.34 21.57 -13.45
N LYS A 500 3.62 21.01 -14.64
CA LYS A 500 3.73 21.78 -15.88
C LYS A 500 2.35 22.27 -16.28
N LEU A 501 2.24 23.60 -16.49
CA LEU A 501 1.00 24.20 -16.96
C LEU A 501 0.75 23.88 -18.43
N THR A 502 -0.50 23.60 -18.73
CA THR A 502 -1.02 23.71 -20.10
C THR A 502 -0.95 25.17 -20.51
N ARG A 503 -0.22 25.52 -21.56
CA ARG A 503 -0.30 26.86 -22.14
C ARG A 503 -1.76 27.09 -22.52
N PRO A 504 -2.41 28.20 -22.15
CA PRO A 504 -3.77 28.47 -22.58
C PRO A 504 -3.74 28.72 -24.10
N SER A 505 -3.92 27.67 -24.91
CA SER A 505 -4.42 27.83 -26.25
C SER A 505 -5.84 28.32 -26.09
N GLN A 506 -6.14 29.50 -26.68
CA GLN A 506 -7.48 30.04 -26.78
C GLN A 506 -8.48 28.91 -27.04
N ALA A 507 -9.23 28.50 -26.07
CA ALA A 507 -10.58 27.97 -26.15
C ALA A 507 -10.90 27.09 -24.94
N HIS A 508 -11.94 27.48 -24.25
CA HIS A 508 -12.76 26.69 -23.34
C HIS A 508 -12.11 26.12 -22.08
N LEU A 509 -12.35 26.82 -20.99
CA LEU A 509 -12.33 26.25 -19.65
C LEU A 509 -13.05 24.89 -19.65
N VAL A 510 -12.31 23.81 -19.70
CA VAL A 510 -12.82 22.49 -19.38
C VAL A 510 -13.06 22.45 -17.89
N LYS A 511 -14.32 22.56 -17.50
CA LYS A 511 -14.82 22.38 -16.12
C LYS A 511 -14.72 20.91 -15.71
N SER A 512 -13.54 20.34 -15.65
CA SER A 512 -13.32 19.05 -15.00
C SER A 512 -11.82 18.80 -14.77
N THR A 513 -11.20 19.63 -13.96
CA THR A 513 -10.05 19.17 -13.20
C THR A 513 -10.57 18.22 -12.12
N PRO A 514 -10.05 16.99 -12.00
CA PRO A 514 -10.28 16.21 -10.80
C PRO A 514 -9.83 17.11 -9.63
N LYS A 515 -10.73 17.36 -8.69
CA LYS A 515 -10.35 18.01 -7.43
C LYS A 515 -9.32 17.08 -6.80
N LEU A 516 -8.03 17.36 -7.02
CA LEU A 516 -7.02 16.85 -6.11
C LEU A 516 -7.52 17.21 -4.71
N PHE A 517 -7.74 16.20 -3.89
CA PHE A 517 -8.09 16.37 -2.50
C PHE A 517 -6.87 16.97 -1.82
N VAL A 518 -6.78 18.29 -1.85
CA VAL A 518 -5.84 19.03 -1.03
C VAL A 518 -6.40 18.90 0.38
N PRO A 519 -5.75 18.16 1.28
CA PRO A 519 -6.16 18.17 2.67
C PRO A 519 -6.15 19.64 3.08
N LYS A 520 -7.26 20.14 3.60
CA LYS A 520 -7.32 21.44 4.24
C LYS A 520 -6.35 21.39 5.41
N LEU A 521 -5.10 21.71 5.15
CA LEU A 521 -4.18 22.10 6.20
C LEU A 521 -4.88 23.28 6.89
N SER A 522 -5.38 23.05 8.08
CA SER A 522 -5.89 24.11 8.92
C SER A 522 -4.73 25.04 9.22
N LEU A 523 -4.66 26.13 8.49
CA LEU A 523 -3.71 27.22 8.69
C LEU A 523 -3.92 27.92 10.07
N LYS A 524 -4.70 27.30 10.96
CA LYS A 524 -4.97 27.74 12.33
C LYS A 524 -4.05 27.15 13.40
N ALA A 525 -3.05 26.34 13.04
CA ALA A 525 -2.04 25.94 14.00
C ALA A 525 -0.91 26.95 14.03
N LYS A 526 -1.12 28.03 14.81
CA LYS A 526 -0.09 28.86 15.48
C LYS A 526 1.07 29.37 14.62
N VAL A 527 0.81 30.28 13.69
CA VAL A 527 1.72 31.40 13.47
C VAL A 527 1.32 32.50 14.48
N SER A 528 1.43 32.19 15.75
CA SER A 528 1.33 33.18 16.80
C SER A 528 2.74 33.54 17.24
N GLN A 529 3.04 34.81 17.08
CA GLN A 529 4.13 35.55 17.71
C GLN A 529 5.55 35.21 17.23
N GLY A 530 6.02 35.91 16.22
CA GLY A 530 7.41 36.06 15.91
C GLY A 530 7.80 36.39 14.48
N LEU A 531 6.92 36.24 13.49
CA LEU A 531 7.29 36.45 12.08
C LEU A 531 6.58 37.61 11.37
N SER A 532 5.88 38.48 12.09
CA SER A 532 5.16 39.62 11.51
C SER A 532 6.05 40.78 11.08
N SER A 533 7.34 40.71 11.37
CA SER A 533 8.27 41.81 11.12
C SER A 533 9.24 41.62 9.95
N LEU A 534 9.15 40.51 9.19
CA LEU A 534 10.03 40.30 8.04
C LEU A 534 9.35 40.74 6.72
N PRO A 535 9.99 41.66 5.94
CA PRO A 535 9.44 42.18 4.69
C PRO A 535 9.07 41.10 3.66
N LEU A 536 9.73 39.94 3.69
CA LEU A 536 9.50 38.82 2.80
C LEU A 536 8.13 38.10 3.00
N VAL A 537 7.58 38.12 4.22
CA VAL A 537 6.29 37.46 4.53
C VAL A 537 5.13 38.26 3.93
N ASN A 538 5.24 39.56 3.86
CA ASN A 538 4.24 40.41 3.22
C ASN A 538 4.25 40.25 1.68
N TRP A 539 5.41 40.01 1.11
CA TRP A 539 5.58 39.83 -0.34
C TRP A 539 4.98 38.49 -0.81
N THR A 540 5.19 37.42 -0.05
CA THR A 540 4.57 36.11 -0.34
C THR A 540 3.06 36.12 -0.17
N LYS A 541 2.51 36.86 0.81
CA LYS A 541 1.06 37.05 0.97
C LYS A 541 0.45 37.81 -0.20
N THR A 542 1.15 38.81 -0.72
CA THR A 542 0.72 39.60 -1.89
C THR A 542 0.76 38.75 -3.17
N LEU A 543 1.76 37.91 -3.34
CA LEU A 543 1.86 36.97 -4.47
C LEU A 543 0.77 35.91 -4.46
N ILE A 544 0.44 35.37 -3.29
CA ILE A 544 -0.65 34.37 -3.13
C ILE A 544 -2.03 35.03 -3.38
N ARG A 545 -2.22 36.27 -2.94
CA ARG A 545 -3.48 37.02 -3.21
C ARG A 545 -3.65 37.36 -4.70
N ASN A 546 -2.57 37.77 -5.37
CA ASN A 546 -2.62 38.15 -6.78
C ASN A 546 -2.68 36.96 -7.75
N SER A 547 -2.41 35.73 -7.28
CA SER A 547 -2.47 34.51 -8.09
C SER A 547 -3.88 33.91 -8.21
N GLY A 548 -4.91 34.46 -7.55
CA GLY A 548 -6.27 33.95 -7.60
C GLY A 548 -6.47 32.57 -6.96
N LEU A 549 -5.48 32.06 -6.24
CA LEU A 549 -5.49 30.72 -5.64
C LEU A 549 -6.24 30.62 -4.31
N ILE A 550 -6.66 31.75 -3.75
CA ILE A 550 -7.54 31.80 -2.57
C ILE A 550 -8.71 32.69 -2.92
N LYS A 551 -9.81 32.11 -3.33
CA LYS A 551 -11.12 32.72 -3.15
C LYS A 551 -11.64 32.34 -1.77
N ASN A 552 -12.14 33.36 -1.04
CA ASN A 552 -12.66 33.33 0.32
C ASN A 552 -13.38 32.05 0.75
#